data_05d425dbc925afcb1b44cd9c79859838
#
_entry.id   05d425dbc925afcb1b44cd9c79859838
#
_cell.length_a   1.000
_cell.length_b   1.000
_cell.length_c   1.000
_cell.angle_alpha   90.00
_cell.angle_beta   90.00
_cell.angle_gamma   90.00
#
_symmetry.space_group_name_H-M   'P 1'
#
loop_
_entity.id
_entity.type
_entity.pdbx_description
1 polymer ?
#
loop_
_entity_poly.entity_id
_entity_poly.type
_entity_poly.pdbx_seq_one_letter_code
_entity_poly.pdbx_strand_id
1 'polypeptide(L)'
;MPLTCVAHWLAVEGVQPSIPQNPTASNQADLLPKGPNANPHLAAANGLDNYSVKPLVKHVLSKESQELFAKLSSALLDENNQEWQNAALTSIQSDPGIHQLTTYLITFIAEKVTHSMKNIPVLRAMLLATDRLLANPTIYLDPYIPYMVPPVLTCCLGKHLGPTSHQAPSNASSETLNGNNVNGHGRTNTEHFEIRKTAASLLQQICRKYSASNQGLKTRIARSCLKAFLDYNKPLGTHYGALETLRRVLGADGIRIGILPNLKIYDEVLKEALADDSRKEEARRILATILVCLDDMERSRGAVRANGVANLEGQRDRLADKVGSEVADQIIKSDRTAVAQAILEADLSMA
;
A
#
# COMPACT_ATOMS: atom_id res chain seq x y z
N MET A 1 47.00 -32.54 7.42
CA MET A 1 47.17 -32.19 6.01
C MET A 1 47.91 -30.87 5.93
N PRO A 2 49.01 -30.76 5.15
CA PRO A 2 49.69 -29.48 5.00
C PRO A 2 48.80 -28.51 4.22
N LEU A 3 48.66 -27.31 4.73
CA LEU A 3 47.97 -26.19 4.05
C LEU A 3 48.90 -25.74 2.89
N THR A 4 48.45 -25.93 1.66
CA THR A 4 49.10 -25.40 0.47
C THR A 4 48.44 -24.09 0.07
N CYS A 5 49.17 -23.00 0.09
CA CYS A 5 48.70 -21.71 -0.43
C CYS A 5 49.16 -21.55 -1.89
N VAL A 6 48.22 -21.29 -2.77
CA VAL A 6 48.52 -20.94 -4.19
C VAL A 6 48.23 -19.45 -4.37
N ALA A 7 49.25 -18.69 -4.75
CA ALA A 7 49.11 -17.28 -5.06
C ALA A 7 48.78 -17.12 -6.57
N HIS A 8 47.75 -16.34 -6.88
CA HIS A 8 47.40 -15.98 -8.25
C HIS A 8 46.88 -14.54 -8.29
N TRP A 9 46.92 -13.95 -9.47
CA TRP A 9 46.43 -12.60 -9.69
C TRP A 9 44.91 -12.54 -9.56
N LEU A 10 44.39 -11.56 -8.83
CA LEU A 10 42.95 -11.35 -8.71
C LEU A 10 42.31 -10.92 -10.04
N ALA A 11 43.01 -10.08 -10.79
CA ALA A 11 42.65 -9.67 -12.13
C ALA A 11 43.90 -9.25 -12.94
N VAL A 12 43.88 -9.48 -14.24
CA VAL A 12 44.90 -9.03 -15.18
C VAL A 12 44.19 -8.08 -16.16
N GLU A 13 44.66 -6.84 -16.27
CA GLU A 13 44.04 -5.81 -17.12
C GLU A 13 42.54 -5.67 -16.95
N GLY A 14 42.06 -5.80 -15.71
CA GLY A 14 40.65 -5.72 -15.39
C GLY A 14 39.83 -7.01 -15.64
N VAL A 15 40.50 -8.06 -16.16
CA VAL A 15 39.85 -9.36 -16.40
C VAL A 15 40.19 -10.33 -15.26
N GLN A 16 39.20 -10.85 -14.59
CA GLN A 16 39.37 -11.84 -13.54
C GLN A 16 39.61 -13.23 -14.14
N PRO A 17 40.71 -13.93 -13.78
CA PRO A 17 41.00 -15.25 -14.32
C PRO A 17 39.95 -16.27 -13.90
N SER A 18 39.52 -17.11 -14.81
CA SER A 18 38.54 -18.18 -14.61
C SER A 18 39.24 -19.40 -14.01
N ILE A 19 39.47 -19.37 -12.70
CA ILE A 19 40.06 -20.48 -11.94
C ILE A 19 39.11 -20.87 -10.80
N PRO A 20 39.18 -22.11 -10.29
CA PRO A 20 38.28 -22.60 -9.24
C PRO A 20 38.26 -21.76 -7.95
N GLN A 21 39.37 -21.06 -7.66
CA GLN A 21 39.51 -20.21 -6.49
C GLN A 21 38.90 -18.81 -6.67
N ASN A 22 38.66 -18.39 -7.92
CA ASN A 22 37.95 -17.17 -8.23
C ASN A 22 36.53 -17.54 -8.70
N PRO A 23 35.54 -17.47 -7.86
CA PRO A 23 34.17 -17.71 -8.32
C PRO A 23 33.80 -16.67 -9.40
N THR A 24 33.73 -17.12 -10.65
CA THR A 24 33.16 -16.31 -11.72
C THR A 24 31.69 -16.17 -11.47
N ALA A 25 31.16 -14.95 -11.65
CA ALA A 25 29.71 -14.78 -11.67
C ALA A 25 29.11 -15.75 -12.68
N SER A 26 28.16 -16.55 -12.21
CA SER A 26 27.57 -17.68 -12.93
C SER A 26 26.85 -17.27 -14.24
N ASN A 27 26.63 -15.97 -14.46
CA ASN A 27 26.13 -15.42 -15.72
C ASN A 27 26.83 -14.10 -16.04
N GLN A 28 27.53 -14.07 -17.15
CA GLN A 28 28.14 -12.85 -17.72
C GLN A 28 27.10 -11.75 -17.97
N ALA A 29 25.82 -12.11 -18.14
CA ALA A 29 24.70 -11.19 -18.25
C ALA A 29 24.40 -10.41 -16.95
N ASP A 30 24.83 -10.91 -15.79
CA ASP A 30 24.64 -10.23 -14.50
C ASP A 30 25.74 -9.20 -14.21
N LEU A 31 26.87 -9.26 -14.93
CA LEU A 31 28.00 -8.34 -14.83
C LEU A 31 27.91 -7.16 -15.80
N LEU A 32 27.17 -7.31 -16.89
CA LEU A 32 26.96 -6.21 -17.84
C LEU A 32 25.96 -5.22 -17.25
N PRO A 33 26.29 -3.92 -17.19
CA PRO A 33 25.29 -2.91 -16.94
C PRO A 33 24.18 -3.08 -17.98
N LYS A 34 22.99 -3.46 -17.54
CA LYS A 34 21.83 -3.76 -18.41
C LYS A 34 21.31 -2.47 -19.06
N GLY A 35 22.07 -1.90 -20.01
CA GLY A 35 21.69 -0.75 -20.83
C GLY A 35 21.30 0.51 -20.03
N PRO A 36 20.51 1.42 -20.61
CA PRO A 36 20.04 2.64 -19.92
C PRO A 36 19.21 2.37 -18.67
N ASN A 37 18.82 1.12 -18.43
CA ASN A 37 18.06 0.64 -17.28
C ASN A 37 18.93 0.13 -16.12
N ALA A 38 20.26 0.26 -16.20
CA ALA A 38 21.18 -0.12 -15.13
C ALA A 38 20.99 0.71 -13.85
N ASN A 39 20.42 1.91 -13.98
CA ASN A 39 20.07 2.73 -12.82
C ASN A 39 18.73 2.23 -12.23
N PRO A 40 18.69 1.77 -10.95
CA PRO A 40 17.46 1.29 -10.31
C PRO A 40 16.31 2.30 -10.35
N HIS A 41 16.61 3.59 -10.28
CA HIS A 41 15.61 4.66 -10.36
C HIS A 41 15.01 4.79 -11.76
N LEU A 42 15.82 4.67 -12.82
CA LEU A 42 15.34 4.71 -14.20
C LEU A 42 14.59 3.42 -14.57
N ALA A 43 15.07 2.26 -14.13
CA ALA A 43 14.38 0.99 -14.31
C ALA A 43 13.00 1.02 -13.64
N ALA A 44 12.92 1.52 -12.40
CA ALA A 44 11.67 1.72 -11.70
C ALA A 44 10.78 2.76 -12.39
N ALA A 45 11.32 3.85 -12.96
CA ALA A 45 10.56 4.83 -13.72
C ALA A 45 9.99 4.28 -15.04
N ASN A 46 10.71 3.41 -15.73
CA ASN A 46 10.31 2.83 -17.02
C ASN A 46 9.48 1.54 -16.91
N GLY A 47 9.12 1.07 -15.71
CA GLY A 47 8.35 -0.16 -15.53
C GLY A 47 9.16 -1.46 -15.64
N LEU A 48 10.45 -1.36 -15.89
CA LEU A 48 11.40 -2.49 -15.98
C LEU A 48 11.99 -2.76 -14.60
N ASP A 49 11.18 -3.25 -13.68
CA ASP A 49 11.60 -3.54 -12.31
C ASP A 49 12.35 -4.88 -12.26
N ASN A 50 13.68 -4.83 -12.43
CA ASN A 50 14.57 -5.99 -12.32
C ASN A 50 14.94 -6.31 -10.85
N TYR A 51 14.08 -5.96 -9.92
CA TYR A 51 14.31 -6.23 -8.52
C TYR A 51 14.15 -7.73 -8.23
N SER A 52 15.25 -8.43 -8.08
CA SER A 52 15.22 -9.81 -7.60
C SER A 52 15.29 -9.81 -6.07
N VAL A 53 14.25 -10.30 -5.44
CA VAL A 53 14.19 -10.48 -3.99
C VAL A 53 14.98 -11.73 -3.65
N LYS A 54 16.05 -11.58 -2.85
CA LYS A 54 16.83 -12.74 -2.37
C LYS A 54 15.98 -13.52 -1.35
N PRO A 55 16.02 -14.86 -1.36
CA PRO A 55 15.26 -15.66 -0.40
C PRO A 55 15.69 -15.33 1.04
N LEU A 56 14.70 -15.28 1.93
CA LEU A 56 14.95 -15.05 3.35
C LEU A 56 15.75 -16.22 3.95
N VAL A 57 16.79 -15.89 4.70
CA VAL A 57 17.56 -16.90 5.44
C VAL A 57 16.72 -17.37 6.64
N LYS A 58 16.43 -18.67 6.70
CA LYS A 58 15.75 -19.29 7.83
C LYS A 58 16.80 -19.80 8.81
N HIS A 59 16.76 -19.30 10.03
CA HIS A 59 17.61 -19.79 11.12
C HIS A 59 16.96 -21.00 11.77
N VAL A 60 17.80 -21.91 12.31
CA VAL A 60 17.28 -23.00 13.14
C VAL A 60 16.83 -22.40 14.47
N LEU A 61 15.56 -22.55 14.79
CA LEU A 61 14.96 -22.03 16.02
C LEU A 61 15.15 -23.00 17.19
N SER A 62 15.41 -22.46 18.38
CA SER A 62 15.32 -23.23 19.63
C SER A 62 13.88 -23.70 19.89
N LYS A 63 13.70 -24.69 20.77
CA LYS A 63 12.35 -25.15 21.13
C LYS A 63 11.50 -24.05 21.73
N GLU A 64 12.08 -23.21 22.59
CA GLU A 64 11.42 -22.09 23.23
C GLU A 64 10.95 -21.07 22.17
N SER A 65 11.80 -20.77 21.16
CA SER A 65 11.43 -19.87 20.07
C SER A 65 10.32 -20.46 19.19
N GLN A 66 10.32 -21.79 18.98
CA GLN A 66 9.24 -22.46 18.24
C GLN A 66 7.92 -22.39 19.00
N GLU A 67 7.93 -22.65 20.32
CA GLU A 67 6.76 -22.54 21.19
C GLU A 67 6.24 -21.10 21.26
N LEU A 68 7.14 -20.11 21.37
CA LEU A 68 6.77 -18.69 21.33
C LEU A 68 6.09 -18.33 20.02
N PHE A 69 6.67 -18.76 18.88
CA PHE A 69 6.06 -18.53 17.57
C PHE A 69 4.68 -19.18 17.45
N ALA A 70 4.52 -20.42 17.93
CA ALA A 70 3.24 -21.11 17.92
C ALA A 70 2.18 -20.38 18.77
N LYS A 71 2.56 -19.91 19.97
CA LYS A 71 1.66 -19.10 20.83
C LYS A 71 1.29 -17.76 20.19
N LEU A 72 2.26 -17.03 19.63
CA LEU A 72 2.01 -15.76 18.96
C LEU A 72 1.09 -15.93 17.75
N SER A 73 1.37 -16.94 16.91
CA SER A 73 0.57 -17.19 15.71
C SER A 73 -0.86 -17.62 16.03
N SER A 74 -1.07 -18.43 17.08
CA SER A 74 -2.42 -18.80 17.53
C SER A 74 -3.17 -17.63 18.16
N ALA A 75 -2.49 -16.81 18.97
CA ALA A 75 -3.09 -15.63 19.58
C ALA A 75 -3.51 -14.57 18.56
N LEU A 76 -2.71 -14.35 17.51
CA LEU A 76 -3.05 -13.41 16.44
C LEU A 76 -4.27 -13.82 15.62
N LEU A 77 -4.56 -15.13 15.55
CA LEU A 77 -5.70 -15.68 14.80
C LEU A 77 -6.94 -15.89 15.66
N ASP A 78 -6.84 -15.75 16.98
CA ASP A 78 -7.98 -15.91 17.87
C ASP A 78 -8.85 -14.64 17.87
N GLU A 79 -9.97 -14.72 17.16
CA GLU A 79 -10.93 -13.62 17.05
C GLU A 79 -11.77 -13.43 18.34
N ASN A 80 -11.82 -14.44 19.21
CA ASN A 80 -12.68 -14.45 20.39
C ASN A 80 -11.99 -13.86 21.62
N ASN A 81 -10.66 -13.86 21.67
CA ASN A 81 -9.91 -13.40 22.84
C ASN A 81 -9.04 -12.18 22.50
N GLN A 82 -9.65 -11.01 22.58
CA GLN A 82 -9.01 -9.73 22.30
C GLN A 82 -7.82 -9.43 23.24
N GLU A 83 -7.91 -9.87 24.51
CA GLU A 83 -6.83 -9.65 25.47
C GLU A 83 -5.59 -10.45 25.09
N TRP A 84 -5.77 -11.70 24.69
CA TRP A 84 -4.68 -12.55 24.24
C TRP A 84 -4.03 -12.04 22.95
N GLN A 85 -4.86 -11.59 22.00
CA GLN A 85 -4.39 -10.95 20.78
C GLN A 85 -3.57 -9.68 21.09
N ASN A 86 -4.04 -8.82 22.00
CA ASN A 86 -3.34 -7.62 22.42
C ASN A 86 -2.02 -7.94 23.14
N ALA A 87 -2.00 -8.97 23.98
CA ALA A 87 -0.78 -9.45 24.63
C ALA A 87 0.26 -9.92 23.61
N ALA A 88 -0.15 -10.66 22.58
CA ALA A 88 0.72 -11.08 21.48
C ALA A 88 1.25 -9.87 20.69
N LEU A 89 0.42 -8.90 20.38
CA LEU A 89 0.83 -7.67 19.69
C LEU A 89 1.82 -6.84 20.52
N THR A 90 1.62 -6.77 21.84
CA THR A 90 2.55 -6.08 22.76
C THR A 90 3.90 -6.82 22.83
N SER A 91 3.87 -8.14 22.88
CA SER A 91 5.10 -8.96 22.84
C SER A 91 5.87 -8.72 21.53
N ILE A 92 5.19 -8.72 20.39
CA ILE A 92 5.83 -8.41 19.08
C ILE A 92 6.50 -7.03 19.10
N GLN A 93 5.91 -6.06 19.77
CA GLN A 93 6.43 -4.69 19.82
C GLN A 93 7.61 -4.51 20.75
N SER A 94 7.67 -5.23 21.89
CA SER A 94 8.59 -4.95 22.99
C SER A 94 9.65 -6.03 23.24
N ASP A 95 9.40 -7.27 22.83
CA ASP A 95 10.30 -8.39 23.12
C ASP A 95 11.49 -8.43 22.15
N PRO A 96 12.74 -8.35 22.66
CA PRO A 96 13.94 -8.52 21.84
C PRO A 96 14.06 -9.91 21.21
N GLY A 97 13.50 -10.95 21.83
CA GLY A 97 13.50 -12.33 21.32
C GLY A 97 12.84 -12.50 19.95
N ILE A 98 11.96 -11.56 19.59
CA ILE A 98 11.30 -11.51 18.28
C ILE A 98 12.30 -11.35 17.12
N HIS A 99 13.50 -10.84 17.35
CA HIS A 99 14.54 -10.74 16.32
C HIS A 99 14.80 -12.08 15.62
N GLN A 100 14.86 -13.20 16.36
CA GLN A 100 15.07 -14.54 15.77
C GLN A 100 13.84 -15.02 14.99
N LEU A 101 12.65 -14.56 15.35
CA LEU A 101 11.38 -14.93 14.75
C LEU A 101 10.96 -14.03 13.58
N THR A 102 11.68 -12.93 13.32
CA THR A 102 11.29 -11.91 12.33
C THR A 102 11.00 -12.51 10.97
N THR A 103 11.87 -13.37 10.45
CA THR A 103 11.69 -14.04 9.16
C THR A 103 10.42 -14.88 9.12
N TYR A 104 10.16 -15.63 10.19
CA TYR A 104 8.99 -16.51 10.31
C TYR A 104 7.70 -15.73 10.43
N LEU A 105 7.69 -14.64 11.22
CA LEU A 105 6.55 -13.76 11.37
C LEU A 105 6.19 -13.07 10.05
N ILE A 106 7.18 -12.57 9.31
CA ILE A 106 6.95 -11.94 8.01
C ILE A 106 6.37 -12.93 7.00
N THR A 107 6.92 -14.15 6.95
CA THR A 107 6.38 -15.22 6.09
C THR A 107 4.96 -15.58 6.50
N PHE A 108 4.70 -15.74 7.79
CA PHE A 108 3.37 -16.03 8.34
C PHE A 108 2.35 -14.93 7.97
N ILE A 109 2.72 -13.66 8.13
CA ILE A 109 1.87 -12.52 7.76
C ILE A 109 1.55 -12.57 6.25
N ALA A 110 2.57 -12.78 5.41
CA ALA A 110 2.39 -12.83 3.96
C ALA A 110 1.48 -13.98 3.52
N GLU A 111 1.65 -15.16 4.10
CA GLU A 111 0.81 -16.34 3.83
C GLU A 111 -0.63 -16.11 4.30
N LYS A 112 -0.82 -15.59 5.51
CA LYS A 112 -2.16 -15.33 6.06
C LYS A 112 -2.90 -14.27 5.28
N VAL A 113 -2.25 -13.18 4.88
CA VAL A 113 -2.86 -12.15 4.03
C VAL A 113 -3.30 -12.75 2.70
N THR A 114 -2.46 -13.58 2.08
CA THR A 114 -2.77 -14.18 0.76
C THR A 114 -3.94 -15.15 0.83
N HIS A 115 -3.99 -16.00 1.87
CA HIS A 115 -5.02 -17.05 1.98
C HIS A 115 -6.30 -16.60 2.68
N SER A 116 -6.28 -15.50 3.43
CA SER A 116 -7.42 -15.03 4.23
C SER A 116 -8.01 -13.71 3.76
N MET A 117 -7.94 -13.39 2.46
CA MET A 117 -8.44 -12.13 1.90
C MET A 117 -9.94 -11.88 2.16
N LYS A 118 -10.72 -12.93 2.39
CA LYS A 118 -12.15 -12.83 2.71
C LYS A 118 -12.42 -12.59 4.20
N ASN A 119 -11.45 -12.80 5.07
CA ASN A 119 -11.58 -12.65 6.52
C ASN A 119 -10.99 -11.32 6.98
N ILE A 120 -11.86 -10.31 7.18
CA ILE A 120 -11.49 -8.97 7.63
C ILE A 120 -10.78 -8.95 8.99
N PRO A 121 -11.28 -9.65 10.04
CA PRO A 121 -10.58 -9.76 11.32
C PRO A 121 -9.13 -10.23 11.20
N VAL A 122 -8.88 -11.29 10.44
CA VAL A 122 -7.52 -11.81 10.23
C VAL A 122 -6.64 -10.78 9.50
N LEU A 123 -7.16 -10.14 8.45
CA LEU A 123 -6.40 -9.08 7.76
C LEU A 123 -6.04 -7.93 8.69
N ARG A 124 -6.97 -7.52 9.56
CA ARG A 124 -6.73 -6.49 10.58
C ARG A 124 -5.63 -6.91 11.55
N ALA A 125 -5.68 -8.14 12.06
CA ALA A 125 -4.65 -8.68 12.94
C ALA A 125 -3.27 -8.72 12.28
N MET A 126 -3.17 -9.12 11.00
CA MET A 126 -1.93 -9.15 10.25
C MET A 126 -1.34 -7.74 10.01
N LEU A 127 -2.19 -6.75 9.71
CA LEU A 127 -1.75 -5.36 9.58
C LEU A 127 -1.28 -4.78 10.92
N LEU A 128 -2.00 -5.07 12.03
CA LEU A 128 -1.55 -4.69 13.38
C LEU A 128 -0.24 -5.36 13.76
N ALA A 129 -0.07 -6.64 13.48
CA ALA A 129 1.21 -7.34 13.70
C ALA A 129 2.36 -6.70 12.90
N THR A 130 2.10 -6.30 11.64
CA THR A 130 3.06 -5.57 10.82
C THR A 130 3.41 -4.21 11.43
N ASP A 131 2.43 -3.47 11.94
CA ASP A 131 2.63 -2.19 12.63
C ASP A 131 3.50 -2.36 13.88
N ARG A 132 3.22 -3.38 14.70
CA ARG A 132 4.00 -3.69 15.91
C ARG A 132 5.43 -4.11 15.61
N LEU A 133 5.65 -4.88 14.54
CA LEU A 133 7.00 -5.19 14.06
C LEU A 133 7.76 -3.93 13.65
N LEU A 134 7.12 -3.02 12.91
CA LEU A 134 7.72 -1.74 12.51
C LEU A 134 8.02 -0.81 13.69
N ALA A 135 7.24 -0.93 14.77
CA ALA A 135 7.40 -0.15 16.00
C ALA A 135 8.47 -0.73 16.94
N ASN A 136 8.89 -1.99 16.77
CA ASN A 136 9.88 -2.62 17.62
C ASN A 136 11.28 -2.01 17.40
N PRO A 137 11.89 -1.39 18.42
CA PRO A 137 13.17 -0.71 18.29
C PRO A 137 14.36 -1.68 18.23
N THR A 138 14.18 -2.93 18.62
CA THR A 138 15.26 -3.93 18.73
C THR A 138 15.52 -4.68 17.43
N ILE A 139 14.61 -4.57 16.45
CA ILE A 139 14.66 -5.32 15.21
C ILE A 139 15.16 -4.44 14.07
N TYR A 140 16.18 -4.91 13.35
CA TYR A 140 16.63 -4.30 12.11
C TYR A 140 15.83 -4.85 10.93
N LEU A 141 14.89 -4.06 10.42
CA LEU A 141 13.91 -4.50 9.41
C LEU A 141 14.27 -4.18 7.96
N ASP A 142 15.32 -3.39 7.70
CA ASP A 142 15.68 -2.98 6.33
C ASP A 142 15.74 -4.13 5.31
N PRO A 143 16.39 -5.28 5.61
CA PRO A 143 16.47 -6.39 4.67
C PRO A 143 15.12 -7.06 4.39
N TYR A 144 14.16 -6.89 5.30
CA TYR A 144 12.86 -7.55 5.26
C TYR A 144 11.76 -6.69 4.61
N ILE A 145 12.01 -5.40 4.42
CA ILE A 145 11.03 -4.47 3.81
C ILE A 145 10.50 -4.96 2.46
N PRO A 146 11.35 -5.50 1.54
CA PRO A 146 10.86 -6.03 0.27
C PRO A 146 9.84 -7.16 0.39
N TYR A 147 9.84 -7.89 1.50
CA TYR A 147 8.90 -8.99 1.79
C TYR A 147 7.65 -8.52 2.52
N MET A 148 7.75 -7.43 3.30
CA MET A 148 6.64 -6.86 4.05
C MET A 148 5.71 -6.00 3.17
N VAL A 149 6.26 -5.34 2.16
CA VAL A 149 5.48 -4.45 1.27
C VAL A 149 4.41 -5.17 0.44
N PRO A 150 4.68 -6.32 -0.22
CA PRO A 150 3.69 -7.01 -1.03
C PRO A 150 2.40 -7.40 -0.28
N PRO A 151 2.43 -8.03 0.92
CA PRO A 151 1.21 -8.34 1.65
C PRO A 151 0.43 -7.08 2.06
N VAL A 152 1.11 -6.00 2.47
CA VAL A 152 0.42 -4.74 2.80
C VAL A 152 -0.20 -4.11 1.55
N LEU A 153 0.49 -4.13 0.39
CA LEU A 153 -0.08 -3.71 -0.90
C LEU A 153 -1.28 -4.56 -1.30
N THR A 154 -1.26 -5.87 -1.02
CA THR A 154 -2.39 -6.75 -1.30
C THR A 154 -3.61 -6.36 -0.46
N CYS A 155 -3.43 -6.02 0.81
CA CYS A 155 -4.51 -5.47 1.65
C CYS A 155 -5.02 -4.11 1.13
N CYS A 156 -4.16 -3.32 0.49
CA CYS A 156 -4.54 -2.02 -0.05
C CYS A 156 -5.27 -2.12 -1.41
N LEU A 157 -4.71 -2.89 -2.36
CA LEU A 157 -5.11 -2.94 -3.77
C LEU A 157 -5.92 -4.18 -4.15
N GLY A 158 -6.12 -5.13 -3.25
CA GLY A 158 -6.85 -6.38 -3.50
C GLY A 158 -8.24 -6.11 -4.09
N LYS A 159 -8.65 -6.87 -5.10
CA LYS A 159 -9.94 -6.68 -5.77
C LYS A 159 -11.12 -6.90 -4.82
N HIS A 160 -11.07 -8.00 -4.09
CA HIS A 160 -12.14 -8.40 -3.18
C HIS A 160 -11.55 -8.63 -1.79
N LEU A 161 -11.90 -7.76 -0.86
CA LEU A 161 -11.59 -7.90 0.56
C LEU A 161 -12.91 -8.07 1.33
N GLY A 162 -12.96 -9.09 2.16
CA GLY A 162 -14.15 -9.43 2.92
C GLY A 162 -15.10 -10.38 2.17
N PRO A 163 -16.22 -10.77 2.81
CA PRO A 163 -17.18 -11.69 2.25
C PRO A 163 -17.84 -11.10 1.00
N THR A 164 -17.88 -11.88 -0.08
CA THR A 164 -18.64 -11.53 -1.28
C THR A 164 -20.13 -11.71 -1.00
N SER A 165 -20.93 -10.72 -1.36
CA SER A 165 -22.39 -10.68 -1.15
C SER A 165 -23.18 -11.87 -1.74
N HIS A 166 -22.56 -12.76 -2.51
CA HIS A 166 -23.15 -13.95 -3.10
C HIS A 166 -22.97 -15.24 -2.27
N GLN A 167 -22.31 -15.20 -1.11
CA GLN A 167 -22.17 -16.32 -0.19
C GLN A 167 -22.72 -15.97 1.21
N ALA A 168 -23.99 -15.58 1.25
CA ALA A 168 -24.75 -15.78 2.46
C ALA A 168 -24.90 -17.30 2.65
N PRO A 169 -24.50 -17.89 3.81
CA PRO A 169 -24.75 -19.33 4.04
C PRO A 169 -26.25 -19.56 4.02
N SER A 170 -26.70 -20.40 3.09
CA SER A 170 -28.09 -20.83 2.93
C SER A 170 -28.60 -21.75 4.05
N ASN A 171 -27.96 -21.73 5.22
CA ASN A 171 -28.35 -22.51 6.40
C ASN A 171 -28.42 -21.58 7.65
N ALA A 172 -29.37 -20.66 7.64
CA ALA A 172 -29.93 -20.13 8.86
C ALA A 172 -31.40 -20.54 8.90
N SER A 173 -31.65 -21.66 9.55
CA SER A 173 -32.96 -22.09 9.97
C SER A 173 -33.64 -20.95 10.75
N SER A 174 -34.84 -20.65 10.31
CA SER A 174 -35.80 -19.74 10.93
C SER A 174 -35.95 -20.01 12.41
N GLU A 175 -35.37 -19.18 13.27
CA GLU A 175 -35.83 -19.06 14.65
C GLU A 175 -35.83 -17.60 15.12
N THR A 176 -37.05 -17.19 15.46
CA THR A 176 -37.48 -16.09 16.33
C THR A 176 -37.10 -14.65 15.96
N LEU A 177 -38.12 -14.02 15.37
CA LEU A 177 -38.42 -12.59 15.47
C LEU A 177 -38.33 -12.07 16.90
N ASN A 178 -37.34 -11.25 17.22
CA ASN A 178 -37.49 -10.18 18.18
C ASN A 178 -36.73 -8.94 17.75
N GLY A 179 -37.45 -7.82 17.75
CA GLY A 179 -37.09 -6.56 17.10
C GLY A 179 -35.79 -5.93 17.57
N ASN A 180 -35.29 -5.03 16.72
CA ASN A 180 -34.19 -4.10 16.88
C ASN A 180 -32.79 -4.61 16.56
N ASN A 181 -32.57 -5.08 15.32
CA ASN A 181 -31.19 -5.07 14.77
C ASN A 181 -31.19 -4.78 13.26
N VAL A 182 -31.43 -3.52 12.88
CA VAL A 182 -31.46 -3.04 11.48
C VAL A 182 -30.04 -2.76 10.95
N ASN A 183 -28.97 -3.19 11.65
CA ASN A 183 -27.58 -2.79 11.34
C ASN A 183 -26.67 -3.91 10.78
N GLY A 184 -27.20 -5.06 10.36
CA GLY A 184 -26.37 -6.20 9.94
C GLY A 184 -25.78 -6.08 8.54
N HIS A 185 -26.48 -5.50 7.57
CA HIS A 185 -26.08 -5.52 6.17
C HIS A 185 -25.22 -4.33 5.72
N GLY A 186 -25.22 -3.23 6.46
CA GLY A 186 -24.39 -2.06 6.14
C GLY A 186 -22.95 -2.11 6.67
N ARG A 187 -22.69 -2.94 7.68
CA ARG A 187 -21.39 -2.97 8.36
C ARG A 187 -20.30 -3.67 7.55
N THR A 188 -20.61 -4.78 6.92
CA THR A 188 -19.63 -5.59 6.18
C THR A 188 -19.11 -4.89 4.91
N ASN A 189 -19.94 -4.08 4.27
CA ASN A 189 -19.57 -3.39 3.04
C ASN A 189 -18.65 -2.17 3.25
N THR A 190 -18.49 -1.71 4.50
CA THR A 190 -17.62 -0.56 4.81
C THR A 190 -16.30 -0.94 5.48
N GLU A 191 -16.21 -2.12 6.09
CA GLU A 191 -15.02 -2.56 6.85
C GLU A 191 -13.77 -2.71 5.99
N HIS A 192 -13.92 -3.12 4.73
CA HIS A 192 -12.77 -3.23 3.81
C HIS A 192 -12.10 -1.88 3.54
N PHE A 193 -12.82 -0.74 3.64
CA PHE A 193 -12.22 0.58 3.50
C PHE A 193 -11.27 0.91 4.66
N GLU A 194 -11.63 0.51 5.88
CA GLU A 194 -10.75 0.69 7.05
C GLU A 194 -9.47 -0.15 6.93
N ILE A 195 -9.58 -1.39 6.43
CA ILE A 195 -8.40 -2.22 6.14
C ILE A 195 -7.49 -1.53 5.12
N ARG A 196 -8.06 -1.02 4.02
CA ARG A 196 -7.29 -0.31 2.98
C ARG A 196 -6.63 0.95 3.51
N LYS A 197 -7.33 1.72 4.34
CA LYS A 197 -6.82 2.93 4.98
C LYS A 197 -5.67 2.61 5.95
N THR A 198 -5.80 1.55 6.75
CA THR A 198 -4.74 1.06 7.64
C THR A 198 -3.52 0.60 6.84
N ALA A 199 -3.72 -0.17 5.77
CA ALA A 199 -2.65 -0.61 4.88
C ALA A 199 -1.94 0.58 4.23
N ALA A 200 -2.67 1.60 3.76
CA ALA A 200 -2.09 2.83 3.20
C ALA A 200 -1.26 3.60 4.25
N SER A 201 -1.73 3.64 5.51
CA SER A 201 -0.98 4.25 6.62
C SER A 201 0.33 3.51 6.91
N LEU A 202 0.31 2.18 6.89
CA LEU A 202 1.51 1.35 7.03
C LEU A 202 2.50 1.57 5.88
N LEU A 203 2.02 1.64 4.64
CA LEU A 203 2.88 1.93 3.48
C LEU A 203 3.53 3.31 3.60
N GLN A 204 2.81 4.32 4.10
CA GLN A 204 3.37 5.64 4.39
C GLN A 204 4.48 5.55 5.44
N GLN A 205 4.25 4.83 6.53
CA GLN A 205 5.21 4.64 7.62
C GLN A 205 6.47 3.91 7.13
N ILE A 206 6.30 2.83 6.34
CA ILE A 206 7.40 2.11 5.70
C ILE A 206 8.20 3.04 4.78
N CYS A 207 7.53 3.81 3.92
CA CYS A 207 8.20 4.76 3.03
C CYS A 207 8.95 5.84 3.81
N ARG A 208 8.38 6.40 4.88
CA ARG A 208 9.04 7.43 5.69
C ARG A 208 10.30 6.90 6.37
N LYS A 209 10.25 5.66 6.89
CA LYS A 209 11.32 5.08 7.70
C LYS A 209 12.43 4.46 6.85
N TYR A 210 12.09 3.87 5.70
CA TYR A 210 13.00 2.99 4.95
C TYR A 210 13.27 3.41 3.50
N SER A 211 12.75 4.54 3.01
CA SER A 211 13.00 4.97 1.62
C SER A 211 14.45 5.39 1.38
N ALA A 212 15.17 5.81 2.41
CA ALA A 212 16.58 6.17 2.28
C ALA A 212 17.48 4.95 2.05
N SER A 213 17.20 3.84 2.75
CA SER A 213 17.96 2.59 2.64
C SER A 213 17.47 1.71 1.47
N ASN A 214 16.19 1.80 1.11
CA ASN A 214 15.60 1.03 0.01
C ASN A 214 15.28 1.94 -1.18
N GLN A 215 16.28 2.15 -2.04
CA GLN A 215 16.14 2.98 -3.24
C GLN A 215 15.01 2.48 -4.16
N GLY A 216 14.20 3.40 -4.65
CA GLY A 216 13.07 3.08 -5.52
C GLY A 216 11.82 2.53 -4.84
N LEU A 217 11.83 2.27 -3.51
CA LEU A 217 10.68 1.76 -2.77
C LEU A 217 9.43 2.62 -2.97
N LYS A 218 9.57 3.92 -2.73
CA LYS A 218 8.50 4.91 -2.88
C LYS A 218 7.94 4.93 -4.30
N THR A 219 8.80 4.93 -5.31
CA THR A 219 8.44 4.95 -6.73
C THR A 219 7.72 3.67 -7.15
N ARG A 220 8.15 2.51 -6.66
CA ARG A 220 7.51 1.21 -6.95
C ARG A 220 6.10 1.12 -6.36
N ILE A 221 5.93 1.54 -5.11
CA ILE A 221 4.61 1.59 -4.46
C ILE A 221 3.70 2.56 -5.22
N ALA A 222 4.18 3.76 -5.49
CA ALA A 222 3.43 4.79 -6.21
C ALA A 222 2.99 4.31 -7.60
N ARG A 223 3.88 3.68 -8.36
CA ARG A 223 3.56 3.12 -9.69
C ARG A 223 2.48 2.03 -9.59
N SER A 224 2.61 1.10 -8.64
CA SER A 224 1.62 0.03 -8.45
C SER A 224 0.24 0.61 -8.12
N CYS A 225 0.20 1.64 -7.29
CA CYS A 225 -1.04 2.33 -6.94
C CYS A 225 -1.60 3.14 -8.12
N LEU A 226 -0.76 3.87 -8.86
CA LEU A 226 -1.20 4.62 -10.03
C LEU A 226 -1.74 3.69 -11.12
N LYS A 227 -1.06 2.58 -11.41
CA LYS A 227 -1.55 1.55 -12.32
C LYS A 227 -2.89 0.97 -11.87
N ALA A 228 -3.09 0.79 -10.56
CA ALA A 228 -4.35 0.28 -10.01
C ALA A 228 -5.47 1.33 -10.09
N PHE A 229 -5.17 2.61 -9.96
CA PHE A 229 -6.12 3.70 -10.07
C PHE A 229 -6.56 3.95 -11.52
N LEU A 230 -5.65 3.83 -12.48
CA LEU A 230 -5.92 4.03 -13.90
C LEU A 230 -6.57 2.81 -14.60
N ASP A 231 -6.67 1.70 -13.93
CA ASP A 231 -7.33 0.51 -14.47
C ASP A 231 -8.82 0.51 -14.09
N TYR A 232 -9.64 1.08 -14.96
CA TYR A 232 -11.09 1.27 -14.74
C TYR A 232 -11.89 -0.04 -14.59
N ASN A 233 -11.30 -1.18 -14.97
CA ASN A 233 -11.92 -2.49 -14.77
C ASN A 233 -11.83 -3.01 -13.33
N LYS A 234 -11.14 -2.28 -12.44
CA LYS A 234 -11.01 -2.67 -11.03
C LYS A 234 -12.18 -2.17 -10.19
N PRO A 235 -12.49 -2.89 -9.10
CA PRO A 235 -13.52 -2.46 -8.16
C PRO A 235 -13.19 -1.10 -7.52
N LEU A 236 -14.22 -0.34 -7.17
CA LEU A 236 -14.09 0.98 -6.54
C LEU A 236 -13.27 0.93 -5.23
N GLY A 237 -13.39 -0.15 -4.45
CA GLY A 237 -12.55 -0.34 -3.27
C GLY A 237 -11.04 -0.36 -3.58
N THR A 238 -10.63 -0.90 -4.73
CA THR A 238 -9.22 -0.86 -5.17
C THR A 238 -8.78 0.57 -5.52
N HIS A 239 -9.65 1.32 -6.21
CA HIS A 239 -9.39 2.74 -6.53
C HIS A 239 -9.26 3.58 -5.26
N TYR A 240 -10.13 3.35 -4.26
CA TYR A 240 -10.02 4.00 -2.95
C TYR A 240 -8.66 3.72 -2.28
N GLY A 241 -8.26 2.44 -2.20
CA GLY A 241 -6.97 2.07 -1.62
C GLY A 241 -5.78 2.68 -2.37
N ALA A 242 -5.85 2.73 -3.70
CA ALA A 242 -4.83 3.35 -4.54
C ALA A 242 -4.72 4.86 -4.27
N LEU A 243 -5.84 5.60 -4.27
CA LEU A 243 -5.88 7.04 -3.99
C LEU A 243 -5.36 7.35 -2.59
N GLU A 244 -5.81 6.61 -1.57
CA GLU A 244 -5.39 6.82 -0.18
C GLU A 244 -3.90 6.57 0.00
N THR A 245 -3.34 5.57 -0.70
CA THR A 245 -1.89 5.29 -0.68
C THR A 245 -1.10 6.37 -1.42
N LEU A 246 -1.52 6.75 -2.62
CA LEU A 246 -0.86 7.80 -3.41
C LEU A 246 -0.79 9.10 -2.63
N ARG A 247 -1.91 9.52 -2.02
CA ARG A 247 -1.98 10.70 -1.17
C ARG A 247 -0.96 10.68 -0.04
N ARG A 248 -0.89 9.56 0.69
CA ARG A 248 -0.02 9.41 1.87
C ARG A 248 1.45 9.25 1.52
N VAL A 249 1.76 8.54 0.44
CA VAL A 249 3.14 8.20 0.06
C VAL A 249 3.80 9.32 -0.75
N LEU A 250 3.09 9.91 -1.70
CA LEU A 250 3.64 10.93 -2.58
C LEU A 250 3.47 12.36 -2.04
N GLY A 251 2.45 12.60 -1.22
CA GLY A 251 2.11 13.93 -0.75
C GLY A 251 1.57 14.83 -1.87
N ALA A 252 1.62 16.14 -1.65
CA ALA A 252 1.00 17.15 -2.54
C ALA A 252 1.55 17.17 -3.97
N ASP A 253 2.86 17.04 -4.14
CA ASP A 253 3.47 17.04 -5.49
C ASP A 253 3.05 15.82 -6.29
N GLY A 254 2.96 14.67 -5.63
CA GLY A 254 2.48 13.45 -6.27
C GLY A 254 0.98 13.49 -6.62
N ILE A 255 0.19 14.19 -5.82
CA ILE A 255 -1.23 14.44 -6.14
C ILE A 255 -1.33 15.30 -7.40
N ARG A 256 -0.54 16.38 -7.49
CA ARG A 256 -0.53 17.28 -8.64
C ARG A 256 -0.10 16.60 -9.93
N ILE A 257 0.92 15.74 -9.88
CA ILE A 257 1.48 15.10 -11.08
C ILE A 257 0.73 13.79 -11.41
N GLY A 258 0.34 13.02 -10.41
CA GLY A 258 -0.18 11.66 -10.60
C GLY A 258 -1.71 11.55 -10.57
N ILE A 259 -2.40 12.34 -9.73
CA ILE A 259 -3.86 12.23 -9.56
C ILE A 259 -4.58 13.28 -10.39
N LEU A 260 -4.23 14.55 -10.24
CA LEU A 260 -4.96 15.66 -10.83
C LEU A 260 -5.18 15.55 -12.36
N PRO A 261 -4.15 15.19 -13.19
CA PRO A 261 -4.35 15.10 -14.64
C PRO A 261 -5.31 13.98 -15.07
N ASN A 262 -5.46 12.96 -14.21
CA ASN A 262 -6.28 11.78 -14.50
C ASN A 262 -7.72 11.89 -13.99
N LEU A 263 -8.05 12.93 -13.20
CA LEU A 263 -9.39 13.09 -12.63
C LEU A 263 -10.47 13.34 -13.68
N LYS A 264 -10.15 14.06 -14.76
CA LYS A 264 -11.09 14.33 -15.87
C LYS A 264 -11.56 13.02 -16.51
N ILE A 265 -10.64 12.11 -16.77
CA ILE A 265 -10.97 10.80 -17.38
C ILE A 265 -11.69 9.91 -16.35
N TYR A 266 -11.30 10.00 -15.09
CA TYR A 266 -11.93 9.23 -14.00
C TYR A 266 -13.38 9.68 -13.70
N ASP A 267 -13.79 10.87 -14.13
CA ASP A 267 -15.14 11.42 -13.93
C ASP A 267 -16.23 10.53 -14.55
N GLU A 268 -15.95 9.86 -15.67
CA GLU A 268 -16.88 8.92 -16.30
C GLU A 268 -17.18 7.72 -15.38
N VAL A 269 -16.15 7.17 -14.75
CA VAL A 269 -16.28 6.08 -13.79
C VAL A 269 -17.09 6.50 -12.56
N LEU A 270 -16.88 7.75 -12.09
CA LEU A 270 -17.63 8.30 -10.97
C LEU A 270 -19.11 8.49 -11.32
N LYS A 271 -19.42 9.02 -12.49
CA LYS A 271 -20.80 9.21 -12.97
C LYS A 271 -21.55 7.88 -13.05
N GLU A 272 -20.94 6.90 -13.69
CA GLU A 272 -21.52 5.55 -13.79
C GLU A 272 -21.78 4.94 -12.42
N ALA A 273 -20.80 5.04 -11.50
CA ALA A 273 -20.90 4.48 -10.17
C ALA A 273 -21.90 5.26 -9.26
N LEU A 274 -22.07 6.56 -9.44
CA LEU A 274 -23.06 7.36 -8.71
C LEU A 274 -24.48 7.12 -9.21
N ALA A 275 -24.67 6.73 -10.48
CA ALA A 275 -25.96 6.36 -11.04
C ALA A 275 -26.45 4.97 -10.56
N ASP A 276 -25.54 4.09 -10.18
CA ASP A 276 -25.85 2.76 -9.67
C ASP A 276 -26.03 2.80 -8.14
N ASP A 277 -27.24 2.56 -7.65
CA ASP A 277 -27.57 2.60 -6.22
C ASP A 277 -26.73 1.59 -5.39
N SER A 278 -26.29 0.48 -5.98
CA SER A 278 -25.47 -0.51 -5.31
C SER A 278 -24.02 -0.04 -5.07
N ARG A 279 -23.50 0.83 -5.93
CA ARG A 279 -22.12 1.34 -5.91
C ARG A 279 -22.00 2.77 -5.42
N LYS A 280 -23.12 3.45 -5.25
CA LYS A 280 -23.20 4.87 -4.92
C LYS A 280 -22.46 5.27 -3.64
N GLU A 281 -22.55 4.45 -2.61
CA GLU A 281 -21.86 4.73 -1.34
C GLU A 281 -20.33 4.59 -1.46
N GLU A 282 -19.86 3.62 -2.23
CA GLU A 282 -18.44 3.49 -2.53
C GLU A 282 -17.94 4.68 -3.37
N ALA A 283 -18.71 5.10 -4.38
CA ALA A 283 -18.39 6.25 -5.22
C ALA A 283 -18.32 7.56 -4.40
N ARG A 284 -19.25 7.76 -3.45
CA ARG A 284 -19.21 8.90 -2.52
C ARG A 284 -17.95 8.91 -1.66
N ARG A 285 -17.50 7.76 -1.20
CA ARG A 285 -16.26 7.64 -0.42
C ARG A 285 -15.03 7.98 -1.25
N ILE A 286 -15.00 7.55 -2.51
CA ILE A 286 -13.91 7.91 -3.43
C ILE A 286 -13.91 9.41 -3.68
N LEU A 287 -15.08 10.00 -3.97
CA LEU A 287 -15.22 11.44 -4.16
C LEU A 287 -14.74 12.22 -2.94
N ALA A 288 -15.13 11.80 -1.73
CA ALA A 288 -14.63 12.40 -0.50
C ALA A 288 -13.11 12.28 -0.37
N THR A 289 -12.52 11.14 -0.76
CA THR A 289 -11.06 10.94 -0.73
C THR A 289 -10.35 11.83 -1.75
N ILE A 290 -10.90 12.00 -2.95
CA ILE A 290 -10.38 12.93 -3.96
C ILE A 290 -10.37 14.35 -3.40
N LEU A 291 -11.45 14.79 -2.75
CA LEU A 291 -11.50 16.12 -2.13
C LEU A 291 -10.44 16.30 -1.05
N VAL A 292 -10.20 15.27 -0.22
CA VAL A 292 -9.11 15.30 0.77
C VAL A 292 -7.74 15.38 0.09
N CYS A 293 -7.53 14.69 -1.04
CA CYS A 293 -6.29 14.83 -1.83
C CYS A 293 -6.09 16.26 -2.31
N LEU A 294 -7.14 16.90 -2.80
CA LEU A 294 -7.09 18.28 -3.28
C LEU A 294 -6.86 19.29 -2.14
N ASP A 295 -7.46 19.05 -0.97
CA ASP A 295 -7.18 19.86 0.24
C ASP A 295 -5.71 19.72 0.68
N ASP A 296 -5.15 18.52 0.66
CA ASP A 296 -3.74 18.31 1.00
C ASP A 296 -2.79 19.00 0.01
N MET A 297 -3.17 19.03 -1.29
CA MET A 297 -2.45 19.75 -2.32
C MET A 297 -2.50 21.27 -2.10
N GLU A 298 -3.66 21.82 -1.75
CA GLU A 298 -3.84 23.23 -1.45
C GLU A 298 -3.03 23.67 -0.23
N ARG A 299 -3.14 22.96 0.89
CA ARG A 299 -2.40 23.23 2.13
C ARG A 299 -0.88 23.29 1.95
N SER A 300 -0.34 22.49 1.04
CA SER A 300 1.11 22.46 0.79
C SER A 300 1.63 23.67 0.05
N ARG A 301 0.76 24.42 -0.64
CA ARG A 301 1.14 25.64 -1.38
C ARG A 301 1.46 26.84 -0.46
N GLY A 302 1.21 26.70 0.85
CA GLY A 302 1.28 27.79 1.81
C GLY A 302 0.11 28.75 1.63
N ALA A 303 -0.16 29.57 2.66
CA ALA A 303 -1.26 30.52 2.64
C ALA A 303 -1.00 31.66 1.61
N VAL A 304 -1.11 31.35 0.33
CA VAL A 304 -1.37 32.39 -0.67
C VAL A 304 -2.79 32.85 -0.37
N ARG A 305 -2.92 34.02 0.25
CA ARG A 305 -4.21 34.64 0.55
C ARG A 305 -5.02 34.64 -0.76
N ALA A 306 -6.13 33.95 -0.74
CA ALA A 306 -7.15 34.10 -1.80
C ALA A 306 -7.67 35.54 -1.73
N ASN A 307 -7.01 36.44 -2.41
CA ASN A 307 -7.50 37.80 -2.63
C ASN A 307 -8.50 37.74 -3.79
N GLY A 308 -9.73 37.53 -3.47
CA GLY A 308 -10.85 37.64 -4.42
C GLY A 308 -11.98 36.68 -4.04
N VAL A 309 -13.17 37.20 -3.89
CA VAL A 309 -14.40 36.43 -3.88
C VAL A 309 -14.50 35.78 -5.27
N ALA A 310 -13.92 34.62 -5.44
CA ALA A 310 -14.03 33.89 -6.69
C ALA A 310 -15.49 33.47 -6.83
N ASN A 311 -16.17 33.99 -7.89
CA ASN A 311 -17.46 33.47 -8.27
C ASN A 311 -17.26 32.03 -8.77
N LEU A 312 -17.39 31.06 -7.85
CA LEU A 312 -17.17 29.63 -8.11
C LEU A 312 -18.12 29.11 -9.20
N GLU A 313 -19.36 29.61 -9.22
CA GLU A 313 -20.34 29.22 -10.24
C GLU A 313 -19.88 29.63 -11.63
N GLY A 314 -19.33 30.86 -11.80
CA GLY A 314 -18.76 31.30 -13.06
C GLY A 314 -17.51 30.60 -13.52
N GLN A 315 -16.88 29.82 -12.65
CA GLN A 315 -15.66 29.05 -12.95
C GLN A 315 -15.92 27.53 -13.08
N ARG A 316 -17.19 27.11 -12.95
CA ARG A 316 -17.60 25.70 -12.98
C ARG A 316 -17.06 24.95 -14.19
N ASP A 317 -17.27 25.53 -15.40
CA ASP A 317 -16.88 24.88 -16.66
C ASP A 317 -15.34 24.70 -16.76
N ARG A 318 -14.59 25.70 -16.29
CA ARG A 318 -13.12 25.64 -16.25
C ARG A 318 -12.60 24.59 -15.24
N LEU A 319 -13.28 24.44 -14.11
CA LEU A 319 -12.98 23.39 -13.12
C LEU A 319 -13.35 22.01 -13.68
N ALA A 320 -14.54 21.88 -14.27
CA ALA A 320 -15.00 20.63 -14.88
C ALA A 320 -14.07 20.17 -16.01
N ASP A 321 -13.49 21.10 -16.78
CA ASP A 321 -12.51 20.77 -17.82
C ASP A 321 -11.19 20.20 -17.24
N LYS A 322 -10.81 20.57 -16.01
CA LYS A 322 -9.59 20.08 -15.36
C LYS A 322 -9.79 18.82 -14.52
N VAL A 323 -10.88 18.72 -13.75
CA VAL A 323 -11.07 17.67 -12.75
C VAL A 323 -12.32 16.82 -12.94
N GLY A 324 -13.12 17.11 -13.96
CA GLY A 324 -14.40 16.45 -14.19
C GLY A 324 -15.58 17.16 -13.52
N SER A 325 -16.78 16.88 -14.00
CA SER A 325 -17.99 17.57 -13.56
C SER A 325 -18.42 17.21 -12.13
N GLU A 326 -18.33 15.95 -11.74
CA GLU A 326 -18.75 15.49 -10.41
C GLU A 326 -17.87 16.09 -9.30
N VAL A 327 -16.55 16.12 -9.53
CA VAL A 327 -15.59 16.71 -8.59
C VAL A 327 -15.77 18.23 -8.55
N ALA A 328 -15.95 18.90 -9.70
CA ALA A 328 -16.19 20.34 -9.75
C ALA A 328 -17.46 20.73 -9.02
N ASP A 329 -18.58 20.03 -9.25
CA ASP A 329 -19.85 20.28 -8.56
C ASP A 329 -19.74 20.08 -7.05
N GLN A 330 -18.96 19.12 -6.61
CA GLN A 330 -18.75 18.89 -5.19
C GLN A 330 -17.85 19.95 -4.53
N ILE A 331 -16.85 20.47 -5.25
CA ILE A 331 -16.02 21.62 -4.81
C ILE A 331 -16.90 22.85 -4.62
N ILE A 332 -17.79 23.13 -5.57
CA ILE A 332 -18.73 24.27 -5.52
C ILE A 332 -19.71 24.10 -4.36
N LYS A 333 -20.36 22.93 -4.24
CA LYS A 333 -21.29 22.63 -3.16
C LYS A 333 -20.68 22.74 -1.76
N SER A 334 -19.39 22.45 -1.62
CA SER A 334 -18.67 22.53 -0.33
C SER A 334 -17.95 23.87 -0.13
N ASP A 335 -18.14 24.86 -1.01
CA ASP A 335 -17.57 26.21 -0.98
C ASP A 335 -16.04 26.24 -0.77
N ARG A 336 -15.32 25.32 -1.46
CA ARG A 336 -13.85 25.17 -1.36
C ARG A 336 -13.13 26.11 -2.33
N THR A 337 -13.22 27.40 -2.10
CA THR A 337 -12.65 28.45 -2.98
C THR A 337 -11.14 28.32 -3.15
N ALA A 338 -10.40 28.06 -2.08
CA ALA A 338 -8.95 27.89 -2.12
C ALA A 338 -8.50 26.67 -2.95
N VAL A 339 -9.24 25.57 -2.86
CA VAL A 339 -8.98 24.36 -3.66
C VAL A 339 -9.27 24.65 -5.15
N ALA A 340 -10.38 25.29 -5.46
CA ALA A 340 -10.71 25.67 -6.82
C ALA A 340 -9.62 26.53 -7.46
N GLN A 341 -9.14 27.54 -6.75
CA GLN A 341 -8.04 28.39 -7.19
C GLN A 341 -6.75 27.60 -7.40
N ALA A 342 -6.43 26.70 -6.47
CA ALA A 342 -5.24 25.84 -6.56
C ALA A 342 -5.26 24.94 -7.82
N ILE A 343 -6.44 24.42 -8.18
CA ILE A 343 -6.64 23.60 -9.39
C ILE A 343 -6.50 24.45 -10.65
N LEU A 344 -7.12 25.64 -10.67
CA LEU A 344 -7.07 26.52 -11.84
C LEU A 344 -5.66 27.04 -12.14
N GLU A 345 -4.87 27.29 -11.10
CA GLU A 345 -3.47 27.73 -11.21
C GLU A 345 -2.49 26.57 -11.42
N ALA A 346 -2.90 25.31 -11.20
CA ALA A 346 -2.06 24.16 -11.49
C ALA A 346 -1.79 24.05 -12.99
N ASP A 347 -0.52 24.12 -13.35
CA ASP A 347 -0.07 23.91 -14.72
C ASP A 347 -0.06 22.39 -15.01
N LEU A 348 -0.97 21.94 -15.87
CA LEU A 348 -1.10 20.54 -16.27
C LEU A 348 -0.25 20.19 -17.49
N SER A 349 0.47 21.17 -18.04
CA SER A 349 1.29 20.98 -19.26
C SER A 349 2.56 20.16 -19.02
N MET A 350 2.88 19.87 -17.77
CA MET A 350 4.12 19.15 -17.37
C MET A 350 3.87 17.67 -16.98
N ALA A 351 2.69 17.11 -17.20
CA ALA A 351 2.34 15.74 -16.84
C ALA A 351 2.38 14.78 -18.04
#